data_b50e9cc0637103f16ab9b7813aee5f13
#
_entry.id   b50e9cc0637103f16ab9b7813aee5f13
#
_cell.length_a   1.000
_cell.length_b   1.000
_cell.length_c   1.000
_cell.angle_alpha   90.00
_cell.angle_beta   90.00
_cell.angle_gamma   90.00
#
_symmetry.space_group_name_H-M   'P 1'
#
loop_
_entity.id
_entity.type
_entity.pdbx_description
1 polymer ?
#
loop_
_entity_poly.entity_id
_entity_poly.type
_entity_poly.pdbx_seq_one_letter_code
_entity_poly.pdbx_strand_id
1 'polypeptide(L)'
;VNTADALQVQAYHTHDVTEQVRVTPGWQQHYRQMSPGHFSGELRCLGLDGLQVYEERLNTRVEQFFRPPQGSLTFCFDRSENNLYLLNEHTRNIWITPEHYQEVAVVFEQAFLLSHGLDLERLQGLFMVPLGSGQTALFGSWLSATLTHLGQSQGRVQGQALAEQLLHDCLFILDTACQRLQGVALGQQVEARAIMRRVSEWAADCPEQTLNLVELASVAGVSLRQLQQAFKAFTGMPPAQWLRLRRLNGARRDLLNGAGGTVAEVAMQWSFWHF
;
A
#
# COMPACT_ATOMS: atom_id res chain seq x y z
N VAL A 1 -11.74 -19.82 -32.79
CA VAL A 1 -11.12 -18.53 -33.20
C VAL A 1 -11.30 -17.62 -32.01
N ASN A 2 -10.28 -17.56 -31.12
CA ASN A 2 -10.26 -16.64 -29.98
C ASN A 2 -10.09 -15.23 -30.54
N THR A 3 -11.11 -14.41 -30.39
CA THR A 3 -10.99 -12.96 -30.53
C THR A 3 -10.10 -12.49 -29.39
N ALA A 4 -8.83 -12.18 -29.69
CA ALA A 4 -7.95 -11.50 -28.74
C ALA A 4 -8.59 -10.14 -28.44
N ASP A 5 -9.23 -10.01 -27.28
CA ASP A 5 -9.68 -8.72 -26.77
C ASP A 5 -8.47 -7.80 -26.67
N ALA A 6 -8.60 -6.58 -27.20
CA ALA A 6 -7.55 -5.58 -27.08
C ALA A 6 -7.36 -5.25 -25.59
N LEU A 7 -6.15 -5.47 -25.09
CA LEU A 7 -5.80 -5.10 -23.71
C LEU A 7 -6.00 -3.58 -23.54
N GLN A 8 -6.80 -3.20 -22.57
CA GLN A 8 -7.08 -1.79 -22.31
C GLN A 8 -6.54 -1.39 -20.94
N VAL A 9 -5.61 -0.46 -20.92
CA VAL A 9 -5.16 0.20 -19.68
C VAL A 9 -6.14 1.31 -19.35
N GLN A 10 -6.73 1.22 -18.17
CA GLN A 10 -7.55 2.29 -17.60
C GLN A 10 -6.64 3.25 -16.83
N ALA A 11 -6.84 4.55 -16.97
CA ALA A 11 -6.07 5.59 -16.29
C ALA A 11 -7.02 6.55 -15.57
N TYR A 12 -6.69 6.86 -14.32
CA TYR A 12 -7.44 7.75 -13.46
C TYR A 12 -6.51 8.84 -12.93
N HIS A 13 -7.03 10.07 -12.86
CA HIS A 13 -6.39 11.20 -12.19
C HIS A 13 -7.32 11.68 -11.08
N THR A 14 -6.80 11.83 -9.90
CA THR A 14 -7.57 12.19 -8.71
C THR A 14 -6.96 13.41 -8.02
N HIS A 15 -7.82 14.18 -7.35
CA HIS A 15 -7.42 15.41 -6.67
C HIS A 15 -7.71 15.37 -5.16
N ASP A 16 -8.16 14.21 -4.68
CA ASP A 16 -8.45 13.96 -3.27
C ASP A 16 -8.14 12.52 -2.89
N VAL A 17 -7.63 12.30 -1.67
CA VAL A 17 -7.30 10.96 -1.17
C VAL A 17 -8.52 10.01 -1.12
N THR A 18 -9.73 10.56 -0.96
CA THR A 18 -10.96 9.75 -0.95
C THR A 18 -11.39 9.34 -2.35
N GLU A 19 -11.06 10.13 -3.37
CA GLU A 19 -11.22 9.76 -4.78
C GLU A 19 -10.25 8.64 -5.15
N GLN A 20 -8.98 8.77 -4.73
CA GLN A 20 -7.94 7.78 -4.99
C GLN A 20 -8.33 6.38 -4.49
N VAL A 21 -8.91 6.30 -3.30
CA VAL A 21 -9.41 5.03 -2.74
C VAL A 21 -10.50 4.38 -3.61
N ARG A 22 -11.34 5.17 -4.26
CA ARG A 22 -12.49 4.67 -5.02
C ARG A 22 -12.12 4.11 -6.39
N VAL A 23 -10.98 4.52 -6.95
CA VAL A 23 -10.56 4.10 -8.30
C VAL A 23 -9.76 2.80 -8.30
N THR A 24 -9.39 2.25 -7.14
CA THR A 24 -8.66 0.98 -7.03
C THR A 24 -9.64 -0.18 -6.77
N PRO A 25 -10.02 -0.95 -7.78
CA PRO A 25 -11.06 -1.96 -7.64
C PRO A 25 -10.59 -3.15 -6.79
N GLY A 26 -11.50 -3.67 -5.95
CA GLY A 26 -11.28 -4.87 -5.13
C GLY A 26 -10.47 -4.66 -3.86
N TRP A 27 -9.79 -3.56 -3.69
CA TRP A 27 -9.05 -3.24 -2.48
C TRP A 27 -9.97 -2.64 -1.40
N GLN A 28 -9.78 -3.05 -0.16
CA GLN A 28 -10.34 -2.36 0.99
C GLN A 28 -9.26 -1.41 1.53
N GLN A 29 -9.42 -0.13 1.32
CA GLN A 29 -8.39 0.84 1.68
C GLN A 29 -8.97 2.15 2.19
N HIS A 30 -8.15 2.84 2.98
CA HIS A 30 -8.44 4.16 3.52
C HIS A 30 -7.16 4.98 3.50
N TYR A 31 -7.23 6.16 2.89
CA TYR A 31 -6.09 7.06 2.74
C TYR A 31 -6.27 8.31 3.59
N ARG A 32 -5.16 8.79 4.15
CA ARG A 32 -5.07 10.08 4.85
C ARG A 32 -3.86 10.84 4.34
N GLN A 33 -4.07 12.11 3.98
CA GLN A 33 -2.94 12.94 3.58
C GLN A 33 -2.11 13.33 4.81
N MET A 34 -0.80 13.10 4.74
CA MET A 34 0.12 13.26 5.86
C MET A 34 1.16 14.38 5.64
N SER A 35 1.13 15.04 4.49
CA SER A 35 1.91 16.27 4.22
C SER A 35 1.01 17.37 3.65
N PRO A 36 1.38 18.65 3.81
CA PRO A 36 0.62 19.78 3.28
C PRO A 36 0.65 19.79 1.74
N GLY A 37 -0.26 20.56 1.15
CA GLY A 37 -0.33 20.77 -0.31
C GLY A 37 -1.61 20.20 -0.91
N HIS A 38 -1.79 20.47 -2.21
CA HIS A 38 -2.88 19.90 -2.98
C HIS A 38 -2.54 18.47 -3.36
N PHE A 39 -3.43 17.54 -3.04
CA PHE A 39 -3.26 16.14 -3.44
C PHE A 39 -3.45 15.99 -4.95
N SER A 40 -2.58 15.19 -5.55
CA SER A 40 -2.73 14.68 -6.91
C SER A 40 -2.29 13.23 -6.94
N GLY A 41 -3.20 12.36 -7.36
CA GLY A 41 -2.97 10.94 -7.51
C GLY A 41 -3.18 10.50 -8.96
N GLU A 42 -2.43 9.51 -9.39
CA GLU A 42 -2.62 8.80 -10.65
C GLU A 42 -2.75 7.31 -10.36
N LEU A 43 -3.70 6.65 -11.00
CA LEU A 43 -3.80 5.20 -11.01
C LEU A 43 -3.92 4.73 -12.46
N ARG A 44 -3.11 3.75 -12.84
CA ARG A 44 -3.27 3.00 -14.07
C ARG A 44 -3.53 1.55 -13.73
N CYS A 45 -4.46 0.91 -14.40
CA CYS A 45 -4.73 -0.51 -14.19
C CYS A 45 -4.94 -1.25 -15.50
N LEU A 46 -4.43 -2.48 -15.53
CA LEU A 46 -4.59 -3.44 -16.61
C LEU A 46 -5.14 -4.74 -16.01
N GLY A 47 -6.33 -5.16 -16.46
CA GLY A 47 -6.89 -6.46 -16.14
C GLY A 47 -6.47 -7.50 -17.18
N LEU A 48 -6.02 -8.65 -16.69
CA LEU A 48 -5.75 -9.86 -17.46
C LEU A 48 -6.53 -11.02 -16.84
N ASP A 49 -6.65 -12.12 -17.55
CA ASP A 49 -7.28 -13.32 -16.99
C ASP A 49 -6.43 -13.86 -15.82
N GLY A 50 -7.04 -13.91 -14.62
CA GLY A 50 -6.39 -14.37 -13.39
C GLY A 50 -5.43 -13.39 -12.71
N LEU A 51 -5.24 -12.17 -13.23
CA LEU A 51 -4.42 -11.15 -12.58
C LEU A 51 -4.77 -9.71 -12.96
N GLN A 52 -4.33 -8.76 -12.13
CA GLN A 52 -4.43 -7.33 -12.39
C GLN A 52 -3.06 -6.67 -12.14
N VAL A 53 -2.72 -5.67 -12.93
CA VAL A 53 -1.53 -4.84 -12.74
C VAL A 53 -1.97 -3.42 -12.45
N TYR A 54 -1.45 -2.84 -11.36
CA TYR A 54 -1.69 -1.46 -10.97
C TYR A 54 -0.40 -0.67 -10.96
N GLU A 55 -0.46 0.58 -11.36
CA GLU A 55 0.56 1.57 -11.08
C GLU A 55 -0.10 2.74 -10.34
N GLU A 56 0.36 3.03 -9.13
CA GLU A 56 -0.07 4.17 -8.35
C GLU A 56 1.05 5.20 -8.22
N ARG A 57 0.70 6.49 -8.37
CA ARG A 57 1.58 7.63 -8.13
C ARG A 57 0.87 8.65 -7.26
N LEU A 58 1.54 9.11 -6.21
CA LEU A 58 1.02 10.08 -5.26
C LEU A 58 2.03 11.22 -5.08
N ASN A 59 1.58 12.48 -5.18
CA ASN A 59 2.47 13.62 -5.03
C ASN A 59 2.76 13.98 -3.57
N THR A 60 1.80 13.76 -2.67
CA THR A 60 1.91 14.04 -1.23
C THR A 60 2.20 12.78 -0.45
N ARG A 61 2.73 12.92 0.76
CA ARG A 61 2.83 11.82 1.71
C ARG A 61 1.43 11.37 2.13
N VAL A 62 1.16 10.08 2.08
CA VAL A 62 -0.13 9.49 2.41
C VAL A 62 0.03 8.34 3.40
N GLU A 63 -0.82 8.31 4.41
CA GLU A 63 -1.06 7.09 5.18
C GLU A 63 -2.08 6.26 4.43
N GLN A 64 -1.64 5.10 3.98
CA GLN A 64 -2.48 4.09 3.34
C GLN A 64 -2.76 2.99 4.36
N PHE A 65 -4.01 2.81 4.72
CA PHE A 65 -4.48 1.59 5.35
C PHE A 65 -5.13 0.74 4.26
N PHE A 66 -4.63 -0.47 4.06
CA PHE A 66 -5.10 -1.31 2.96
C PHE A 66 -5.22 -2.79 3.35
N ARG A 67 -6.10 -3.45 2.61
CA ARG A 67 -6.24 -4.89 2.55
C ARG A 67 -6.39 -5.30 1.08
N PRO A 68 -5.53 -6.21 0.58
CA PRO A 68 -5.64 -6.72 -0.79
C PRO A 68 -6.97 -7.42 -1.06
N PRO A 69 -7.33 -7.59 -2.33
CA PRO A 69 -8.53 -8.34 -2.71
C PRO A 69 -8.57 -9.74 -2.10
N GLN A 70 -9.76 -10.20 -1.75
CA GLN A 70 -9.95 -11.55 -1.20
C GLN A 70 -9.49 -12.60 -2.22
N GLY A 71 -8.84 -13.66 -1.74
CA GLY A 71 -8.33 -14.74 -2.59
C GLY A 71 -7.21 -14.26 -3.53
N SER A 72 -6.39 -13.30 -3.14
CA SER A 72 -5.28 -12.80 -3.96
C SER A 72 -3.93 -12.90 -3.29
N LEU A 73 -2.88 -12.95 -4.12
CA LEU A 73 -1.48 -12.71 -3.76
C LEU A 73 -0.97 -11.52 -4.57
N THR A 74 -0.42 -10.53 -3.88
CA THR A 74 0.08 -9.31 -4.51
C THR A 74 1.60 -9.22 -4.39
N PHE A 75 2.25 -8.91 -5.49
CA PHE A 75 3.64 -8.49 -5.60
C PHE A 75 3.65 -6.97 -5.75
N CYS A 76 3.97 -6.24 -4.69
CA CYS A 76 4.01 -4.78 -4.68
C CYS A 76 5.47 -4.31 -4.82
N PHE A 77 5.78 -3.67 -5.92
CA PHE A 77 7.09 -3.09 -6.24
C PHE A 77 7.08 -1.61 -5.87
N ASP A 78 7.52 -1.30 -4.66
CA ASP A 78 7.75 0.09 -4.24
C ASP A 78 8.98 0.64 -4.97
N ARG A 79 8.73 1.55 -5.90
CA ARG A 79 9.78 2.18 -6.72
C ARG A 79 10.50 3.31 -5.99
N SER A 80 9.94 3.81 -4.89
CA SER A 80 10.55 4.88 -4.09
C SER A 80 11.73 4.33 -3.27
N GLU A 81 11.60 3.11 -2.75
CA GLU A 81 12.63 2.43 -1.95
C GLU A 81 13.28 1.24 -2.65
N ASN A 82 12.84 0.90 -3.87
CA ASN A 82 13.30 -0.25 -4.66
C ASN A 82 13.12 -1.60 -3.94
N ASN A 83 12.01 -1.74 -3.20
CA ASN A 83 11.64 -2.95 -2.50
C ASN A 83 10.48 -3.67 -3.17
N LEU A 84 10.49 -5.01 -3.07
CA LEU A 84 9.33 -5.85 -3.31
C LEU A 84 8.70 -6.21 -1.95
N TYR A 85 7.38 -6.10 -1.85
CA TYR A 85 6.59 -6.61 -0.74
C TYR A 85 5.58 -7.63 -1.24
N LEU A 86 5.43 -8.74 -0.52
CA LEU A 86 4.35 -9.68 -0.73
C LEU A 86 3.19 -9.34 0.20
N LEU A 87 1.98 -9.32 -0.36
CA LEU A 87 0.74 -9.06 0.37
C LEU A 87 -0.27 -10.16 0.02
N ASN A 88 -1.11 -10.50 0.99
CA ASN A 88 -2.25 -11.39 0.77
C ASN A 88 -3.52 -10.81 1.38
N GLU A 89 -4.66 -11.48 1.22
CA GLU A 89 -5.94 -11.05 1.77
C GLU A 89 -5.97 -10.88 3.30
N HIS A 90 -5.03 -11.48 4.03
CA HIS A 90 -4.89 -11.36 5.48
C HIS A 90 -3.96 -10.20 5.88
N THR A 91 -3.26 -9.61 4.92
CA THR A 91 -2.38 -8.47 5.17
C THR A 91 -3.21 -7.26 5.56
N ARG A 92 -3.04 -6.79 6.80
CA ARG A 92 -3.57 -5.53 7.30
C ARG A 92 -2.40 -4.69 7.72
N ASN A 93 -2.14 -3.59 7.03
CA ASN A 93 -1.01 -2.74 7.37
C ASN A 93 -1.33 -1.28 7.17
N ILE A 94 -0.60 -0.43 7.92
CA ILE A 94 -0.47 0.98 7.64
C ILE A 94 0.85 1.17 6.91
N TRP A 95 0.76 1.77 5.73
CA TRP A 95 1.89 2.22 4.95
C TRP A 95 1.93 3.73 4.95
N ILE A 96 3.06 4.34 5.26
CA ILE A 96 3.22 5.78 5.13
C ILE A 96 4.17 6.03 3.97
N THR A 97 3.60 6.47 2.86
CA THR A 97 4.35 6.74 1.64
C THR A 97 5.25 7.96 1.83
N PRO A 98 6.39 8.05 1.16
CA PRO A 98 7.10 9.31 0.98
C PRO A 98 6.30 10.28 0.09
N GLU A 99 6.73 11.52 -0.05
CA GLU A 99 6.29 12.38 -1.14
C GLU A 99 6.80 11.84 -2.48
N HIS A 100 6.02 12.06 -3.54
CA HIS A 100 6.31 11.54 -4.89
C HIS A 100 6.41 10.00 -4.94
N TYR A 101 5.56 9.34 -4.15
CA TYR A 101 5.47 7.89 -4.10
C TYR A 101 5.09 7.29 -5.44
N GLN A 102 5.70 6.16 -5.76
CA GLN A 102 5.39 5.36 -6.95
C GLN A 102 5.50 3.88 -6.61
N GLU A 103 4.46 3.15 -6.97
CA GLU A 103 4.47 1.69 -6.89
C GLU A 103 3.87 1.05 -8.13
N VAL A 104 4.27 -0.18 -8.41
CA VAL A 104 3.57 -1.05 -9.36
C VAL A 104 3.26 -2.35 -8.64
N ALA A 105 2.00 -2.77 -8.68
CA ALA A 105 1.56 -4.00 -8.06
C ALA A 105 1.02 -4.98 -9.11
N VAL A 106 1.41 -6.26 -8.98
CA VAL A 106 0.83 -7.37 -9.73
C VAL A 106 0.02 -8.21 -8.76
N VAL A 107 -1.29 -8.23 -8.95
CA VAL A 107 -2.26 -8.91 -8.08
C VAL A 107 -2.74 -10.17 -8.79
N PHE A 108 -2.31 -11.32 -8.34
CA PHE A 108 -2.72 -12.61 -8.85
C PHE A 108 -3.92 -13.15 -8.09
N GLU A 109 -4.89 -13.71 -8.81
CA GLU A 109 -5.93 -14.52 -8.20
C GLU A 109 -5.35 -15.85 -7.70
N GLN A 110 -5.76 -16.28 -6.52
CA GLN A 110 -5.28 -17.53 -5.93
C GLN A 110 -5.57 -18.74 -6.83
N ALA A 111 -6.73 -18.76 -7.49
CA ALA A 111 -7.07 -19.81 -8.43
C ALA A 111 -6.07 -19.91 -9.60
N PHE A 112 -5.62 -18.77 -10.14
CA PHE A 112 -4.59 -18.71 -11.18
C PHE A 112 -3.26 -19.28 -10.68
N LEU A 113 -2.81 -18.90 -9.47
CA LEU A 113 -1.58 -19.40 -8.88
C LEU A 113 -1.60 -20.90 -8.62
N LEU A 114 -2.72 -21.42 -8.08
CA LEU A 114 -2.89 -22.85 -7.82
C LEU A 114 -2.90 -23.68 -9.11
N SER A 115 -3.51 -23.16 -10.19
CA SER A 115 -3.48 -23.83 -11.51
C SER A 115 -2.07 -23.96 -12.10
N HIS A 116 -1.14 -23.09 -11.68
CA HIS A 116 0.28 -23.13 -12.03
C HIS A 116 1.15 -23.87 -11.00
N GLY A 117 0.53 -24.54 -10.01
CA GLY A 117 1.23 -25.37 -9.03
C GLY A 117 2.00 -24.62 -7.94
N LEU A 118 1.67 -23.34 -7.70
CA LEU A 118 2.32 -22.55 -6.66
C LEU A 118 1.84 -22.98 -5.27
N ASP A 119 2.78 -23.29 -4.39
CA ASP A 119 2.56 -23.58 -2.98
C ASP A 119 2.61 -22.28 -2.17
N LEU A 120 1.44 -21.75 -1.80
CA LEU A 120 1.34 -20.49 -1.07
C LEU A 120 1.80 -20.59 0.40
N GLU A 121 1.83 -21.80 0.99
CA GLU A 121 2.26 -21.98 2.38
C GLU A 121 3.74 -21.63 2.55
N ARG A 122 4.55 -21.85 1.53
CA ARG A 122 5.98 -21.51 1.53
C ARG A 122 6.26 -20.00 1.61
N LEU A 123 5.27 -19.16 1.34
CA LEU A 123 5.40 -17.71 1.34
C LEU A 123 5.06 -17.07 2.68
N GLN A 124 4.55 -17.81 3.67
CA GLN A 124 4.00 -17.24 4.92
C GLN A 124 4.98 -16.34 5.68
N GLY A 125 6.27 -16.66 5.69
CA GLY A 125 7.30 -15.85 6.36
C GLY A 125 7.73 -14.59 5.60
N LEU A 126 7.27 -14.39 4.36
CA LEU A 126 7.73 -13.32 3.47
C LEU A 126 6.78 -12.12 3.38
N PHE A 127 5.55 -12.26 3.90
CA PHE A 127 4.57 -11.17 3.82
C PHE A 127 5.05 -9.93 4.56
N MET A 128 4.98 -8.77 3.90
CA MET A 128 5.40 -7.46 4.40
C MET A 128 6.89 -7.38 4.78
N VAL A 129 7.72 -8.30 4.30
CA VAL A 129 9.18 -8.21 4.40
C VAL A 129 9.70 -7.40 3.21
N PRO A 130 10.53 -6.34 3.39
CA PRO A 130 11.15 -5.64 2.26
C PRO A 130 12.20 -6.53 1.61
N LEU A 131 11.96 -6.84 0.37
CA LEU A 131 12.79 -7.70 -0.47
C LEU A 131 13.46 -6.83 -1.55
N GLY A 132 14.53 -6.12 -1.18
CA GLY A 132 15.22 -5.21 -2.10
C GLY A 132 16.30 -5.91 -2.94
N SER A 133 16.30 -5.62 -4.24
CA SER A 133 17.37 -6.02 -5.15
C SER A 133 17.46 -5.08 -6.37
N GLY A 134 18.60 -5.05 -7.06
CA GLY A 134 18.70 -4.31 -8.32
C GLY A 134 17.71 -4.81 -9.39
N GLN A 135 17.39 -6.09 -9.37
CA GLN A 135 16.39 -6.68 -10.27
C GLN A 135 14.97 -6.24 -9.92
N THR A 136 14.65 -6.07 -8.63
CA THR A 136 13.38 -5.52 -8.18
C THR A 136 13.13 -4.13 -8.75
N ALA A 137 14.15 -3.24 -8.68
CA ALA A 137 14.07 -1.89 -9.22
C ALA A 137 13.90 -1.87 -10.76
N LEU A 138 14.65 -2.71 -11.46
CA LEU A 138 14.58 -2.83 -12.92
C LEU A 138 13.22 -3.37 -13.36
N PHE A 139 12.70 -4.38 -12.70
CA PHE A 139 11.41 -4.98 -13.03
C PHE A 139 10.24 -4.03 -12.77
N GLY A 140 10.23 -3.34 -11.63
CA GLY A 140 9.23 -2.29 -11.35
C GLY A 140 9.24 -1.17 -12.40
N SER A 141 10.42 -0.78 -12.88
CA SER A 141 10.56 0.22 -13.93
C SER A 141 10.07 -0.30 -15.30
N TRP A 142 10.37 -1.55 -15.61
CA TRP A 142 9.89 -2.21 -16.82
C TRP A 142 8.36 -2.34 -16.82
N LEU A 143 7.73 -2.76 -15.72
CA LEU A 143 6.28 -2.84 -15.58
C LEU A 143 5.61 -1.49 -15.83
N SER A 144 6.13 -0.41 -15.22
CA SER A 144 5.63 0.94 -15.40
C SER A 144 5.72 1.41 -16.88
N ALA A 145 6.85 1.14 -17.53
CA ALA A 145 7.04 1.44 -18.94
C ALA A 145 6.07 0.62 -19.83
N THR A 146 5.86 -0.65 -19.50
CA THR A 146 4.94 -1.54 -20.22
C THR A 146 3.50 -1.04 -20.11
N LEU A 147 3.02 -0.67 -18.91
CA LEU A 147 1.69 -0.08 -18.73
C LEU A 147 1.52 1.22 -19.54
N THR A 148 2.56 2.06 -19.55
CA THR A 148 2.54 3.30 -20.32
C THR A 148 2.44 3.00 -21.82
N HIS A 149 3.22 2.05 -22.32
CA HIS A 149 3.21 1.66 -23.74
C HIS A 149 1.88 1.04 -24.15
N LEU A 150 1.34 0.13 -23.36
CA LEU A 150 0.04 -0.51 -23.62
C LEU A 150 -1.12 0.50 -23.59
N GLY A 151 -1.04 1.53 -22.75
CA GLY A 151 -2.04 2.61 -22.72
C GLY A 151 -2.00 3.53 -23.94
N GLN A 152 -0.87 3.60 -24.63
CA GLN A 152 -0.69 4.44 -25.84
C GLN A 152 -0.87 3.66 -27.16
N SER A 153 -0.69 2.34 -27.13
CA SER A 153 -0.72 1.50 -28.32
C SER A 153 -2.03 0.72 -28.42
N GLN A 154 -2.61 0.69 -29.62
CA GLN A 154 -3.72 -0.23 -29.94
C GLN A 154 -3.21 -1.65 -30.31
N GLY A 155 -2.03 -2.02 -29.80
CA GLY A 155 -1.39 -3.29 -30.09
C GLY A 155 -2.16 -4.49 -29.53
N ARG A 156 -2.32 -5.55 -30.31
CA ARG A 156 -2.87 -6.83 -29.86
C ARG A 156 -1.78 -7.62 -29.14
N VAL A 157 -1.77 -7.60 -27.82
CA VAL A 157 -0.95 -8.49 -27.00
C VAL A 157 -1.83 -9.67 -26.57
N GLN A 158 -1.26 -10.89 -26.61
CA GLN A 158 -1.96 -12.07 -26.08
C GLN A 158 -1.96 -11.99 -24.55
N GLY A 159 -3.12 -11.69 -23.96
CA GLY A 159 -3.25 -11.49 -22.51
C GLY A 159 -2.79 -12.69 -21.67
N GLN A 160 -3.12 -13.90 -22.09
CA GLN A 160 -2.69 -15.12 -21.41
C GLN A 160 -1.17 -15.28 -21.37
N ALA A 161 -0.48 -15.09 -22.50
CA ALA A 161 0.98 -15.19 -22.57
C ALA A 161 1.65 -14.12 -21.69
N LEU A 162 1.09 -12.90 -21.63
CA LEU A 162 1.58 -11.85 -20.75
C LEU A 162 1.36 -12.22 -19.27
N ALA A 163 0.21 -12.80 -18.91
CA ALA A 163 -0.08 -13.23 -17.55
C ALA A 163 0.88 -14.32 -17.05
N GLU A 164 1.13 -15.33 -17.87
CA GLU A 164 2.09 -16.40 -17.56
C GLU A 164 3.52 -15.86 -17.44
N GLN A 165 3.93 -14.93 -18.31
CA GLN A 165 5.26 -14.30 -18.25
C GLN A 165 5.40 -13.48 -16.97
N LEU A 166 4.39 -12.68 -16.60
CA LEU A 166 4.40 -11.89 -15.36
C LEU A 166 4.51 -12.78 -14.12
N LEU A 167 3.85 -13.94 -14.10
CA LEU A 167 3.97 -14.89 -13.01
C LEU A 167 5.42 -15.41 -12.90
N HIS A 168 6.00 -15.86 -14.00
CA HIS A 168 7.39 -16.36 -14.00
C HIS A 168 8.38 -15.29 -13.55
N ASP A 169 8.24 -14.07 -14.05
CA ASP A 169 9.13 -12.95 -13.70
C ASP A 169 8.99 -12.57 -12.22
N CYS A 170 7.78 -12.48 -11.69
CA CYS A 170 7.54 -12.21 -10.28
C CYS A 170 8.15 -13.27 -9.36
N LEU A 171 8.01 -14.56 -9.71
CA LEU A 171 8.60 -15.66 -8.93
C LEU A 171 10.12 -15.66 -9.01
N PHE A 172 10.70 -15.38 -10.18
CA PHE A 172 12.15 -15.27 -10.34
C PHE A 172 12.74 -14.12 -9.50
N ILE A 173 12.09 -12.94 -9.52
CA ILE A 173 12.51 -11.80 -8.71
C ILE A 173 12.40 -12.11 -7.22
N LEU A 174 11.33 -12.78 -6.81
CA LEU A 174 11.12 -13.20 -5.42
C LEU A 174 12.24 -14.15 -4.96
N ASP A 175 12.53 -15.20 -5.73
CA ASP A 175 13.59 -16.16 -5.40
C ASP A 175 14.94 -15.48 -5.25
N THR A 176 15.29 -14.60 -6.21
CA THR A 176 16.53 -13.82 -6.17
C THR A 176 16.61 -12.91 -4.95
N ALA A 177 15.51 -12.28 -4.56
CA ALA A 177 15.46 -11.40 -3.41
C ALA A 177 15.56 -12.19 -2.10
N CYS A 178 14.93 -13.36 -2.01
CA CYS A 178 15.01 -14.26 -0.85
C CYS A 178 16.42 -14.80 -0.60
N GLN A 179 17.17 -15.15 -1.64
CA GLN A 179 18.55 -15.62 -1.53
C GLN A 179 19.46 -14.58 -0.84
N ARG A 180 19.16 -13.28 -1.00
CA ARG A 180 19.92 -12.20 -0.38
C ARG A 180 19.55 -11.96 1.08
N LEU A 181 18.31 -12.28 1.50
CA LEU A 181 17.89 -12.14 2.90
C LEU A 181 18.64 -13.05 3.87
N GLN A 182 19.15 -14.17 3.42
CA GLN A 182 19.85 -15.15 4.26
C GLN A 182 21.15 -14.63 4.88
N GLY A 183 21.59 -13.40 4.53
CA GLY A 183 22.82 -12.76 5.03
C GLY A 183 22.62 -11.54 5.94
N VAL A 184 21.39 -11.07 6.22
CA VAL A 184 21.15 -9.78 6.90
C VAL A 184 20.53 -9.99 8.28
N ALA A 185 21.12 -9.38 9.32
CA ALA A 185 20.59 -9.38 10.69
C ALA A 185 19.29 -8.58 10.81
N LEU A 186 18.16 -9.26 10.89
CA LEU A 186 16.80 -8.71 10.88
C LEU A 186 16.30 -8.15 12.24
N GLY A 187 17.09 -8.23 13.33
CA GLY A 187 16.60 -8.08 14.70
C GLY A 187 15.86 -6.77 15.02
N GLN A 188 16.45 -5.60 14.77
CA GLN A 188 15.83 -4.30 15.13
C GLN A 188 14.65 -3.92 14.24
N GLN A 189 14.69 -4.29 12.97
CA GLN A 189 13.57 -4.05 12.04
C GLN A 189 12.36 -4.93 12.37
N VAL A 190 12.57 -6.15 12.87
CA VAL A 190 11.49 -7.05 13.26
C VAL A 190 10.71 -6.49 14.44
N GLU A 191 11.40 -5.94 15.46
CA GLU A 191 10.75 -5.35 16.64
C GLU A 191 9.94 -4.11 16.27
N ALA A 192 10.53 -3.18 15.48
CA ALA A 192 9.83 -1.98 15.03
C ALA A 192 8.57 -2.33 14.22
N ARG A 193 8.64 -3.34 13.36
CA ARG A 193 7.48 -3.85 12.61
C ARG A 193 6.40 -4.44 13.49
N ALA A 194 6.79 -5.23 14.50
CA ALA A 194 5.83 -5.80 15.43
C ALA A 194 5.09 -4.71 16.23
N ILE A 195 5.77 -3.62 16.60
CA ILE A 195 5.17 -2.44 17.22
C ILE A 195 4.19 -1.77 16.24
N MET A 196 4.63 -1.49 15.02
CA MET A 196 3.79 -0.82 14.02
C MET A 196 2.60 -1.69 13.60
N ARG A 197 2.73 -3.01 13.57
CA ARG A 197 1.61 -3.92 13.33
C ARG A 197 0.53 -3.76 14.39
N ARG A 198 0.87 -3.78 15.69
CA ARG A 198 -0.11 -3.58 16.78
C ARG A 198 -0.79 -2.22 16.71
N VAL A 199 -0.03 -1.16 16.39
CA VAL A 199 -0.58 0.17 16.14
C VAL A 199 -1.55 0.15 14.95
N SER A 200 -1.19 -0.56 13.89
CA SER A 200 -2.02 -0.67 12.67
C SER A 200 -3.32 -1.43 12.94
N GLU A 201 -3.25 -2.54 13.67
CA GLU A 201 -4.41 -3.34 14.06
C GLU A 201 -5.39 -2.48 14.88
N TRP A 202 -4.89 -1.78 15.91
CA TRP A 202 -5.71 -0.85 16.67
C TRP A 202 -6.31 0.26 15.78
N ALA A 203 -5.51 0.86 14.93
CA ALA A 203 -5.97 1.96 14.07
C ALA A 203 -7.03 1.54 13.05
N ALA A 204 -7.03 0.25 12.66
CA ALA A 204 -8.05 -0.35 11.81
C ALA A 204 -9.36 -0.58 12.54
N ASP A 205 -9.26 -1.09 13.77
CA ASP A 205 -10.44 -1.44 14.58
C ASP A 205 -11.10 -0.19 15.19
N CYS A 206 -10.31 0.88 15.40
CA CYS A 206 -10.76 2.12 16.04
C CYS A 206 -10.40 3.37 15.19
N PRO A 207 -10.91 3.51 13.96
CA PRO A 207 -10.47 4.56 13.02
C PRO A 207 -10.77 5.99 13.49
N GLU A 208 -11.77 6.16 14.35
CA GLU A 208 -12.23 7.46 14.86
C GLU A 208 -11.76 7.76 16.28
N GLN A 209 -11.17 6.77 16.94
CA GLN A 209 -10.71 6.95 18.31
C GLN A 209 -9.48 7.85 18.36
N THR A 210 -9.51 8.85 19.25
CA THR A 210 -8.36 9.71 19.54
C THR A 210 -7.62 9.15 20.75
N LEU A 211 -6.35 8.81 20.61
CA LEU A 211 -5.48 8.42 21.71
C LEU A 211 -4.43 9.51 21.96
N ASN A 212 -3.97 9.58 23.20
CA ASN A 212 -2.74 10.26 23.54
C ASN A 212 -1.54 9.30 23.38
N LEU A 213 -0.31 9.81 23.54
CA LEU A 213 0.92 9.03 23.31
C LEU A 213 1.08 7.87 24.31
N VAL A 214 0.63 8.04 25.54
CA VAL A 214 0.75 7.02 26.59
C VAL A 214 -0.20 5.86 26.31
N GLU A 215 -1.42 6.18 25.92
CA GLU A 215 -2.41 5.18 25.50
C GLU A 215 -1.93 4.41 24.26
N LEU A 216 -1.36 5.10 23.25
CA LEU A 216 -0.81 4.45 22.08
C LEU A 216 0.37 3.53 22.40
N ALA A 217 1.23 3.93 23.32
CA ALA A 217 2.32 3.07 23.81
C ALA A 217 1.79 1.84 24.54
N SER A 218 0.73 2.00 25.34
CA SER A 218 0.03 0.90 26.02
C SER A 218 -0.60 -0.08 25.02
N VAL A 219 -1.28 0.41 24.00
CA VAL A 219 -1.83 -0.41 22.89
C VAL A 219 -0.72 -1.19 22.20
N ALA A 220 0.40 -0.54 21.93
CA ALA A 220 1.56 -1.17 21.31
C ALA A 220 2.33 -2.13 22.26
N GLY A 221 2.04 -2.12 23.57
CA GLY A 221 2.72 -2.93 24.57
C GLY A 221 4.20 -2.58 24.75
N VAL A 222 4.55 -1.29 24.65
CA VAL A 222 5.94 -0.81 24.69
C VAL A 222 6.08 0.50 25.46
N SER A 223 7.31 0.87 25.82
CA SER A 223 7.62 2.18 26.38
C SER A 223 7.45 3.29 25.34
N LEU A 224 7.24 4.54 25.80
CA LEU A 224 7.20 5.72 24.92
C LEU A 224 8.45 5.85 24.05
N ARG A 225 9.61 5.51 24.60
CA ARG A 225 10.88 5.57 23.86
C ARG A 225 10.90 4.56 22.70
N GLN A 226 10.49 3.32 22.96
CA GLN A 226 10.41 2.28 21.94
C GLN A 226 9.38 2.65 20.86
N LEU A 227 8.22 3.19 21.27
CA LEU A 227 7.22 3.69 20.35
C LEU A 227 7.79 4.78 19.42
N GLN A 228 8.48 5.78 20.01
CA GLN A 228 9.10 6.87 19.23
C GLN A 228 10.17 6.35 18.25
N GLN A 229 11.00 5.40 18.70
CA GLN A 229 12.02 4.79 17.84
C GLN A 229 11.39 3.99 16.69
N ALA A 230 10.37 3.18 16.97
CA ALA A 230 9.67 2.41 15.96
C ALA A 230 9.00 3.32 14.91
N PHE A 231 8.30 4.37 15.36
CA PHE A 231 7.68 5.34 14.46
C PHE A 231 8.71 6.05 13.58
N LYS A 232 9.82 6.53 14.17
CA LYS A 232 10.88 7.17 13.41
C LYS A 232 11.49 6.25 12.37
N ALA A 233 11.74 4.99 12.75
CA ALA A 233 12.36 4.00 11.87
C ALA A 233 11.41 3.58 10.73
N PHE A 234 10.11 3.48 10.99
CA PHE A 234 9.15 2.92 10.06
C PHE A 234 8.42 3.98 9.22
N THR A 235 8.09 5.14 9.81
CA THR A 235 7.28 6.19 9.18
C THR A 235 8.06 7.46 8.88
N GLY A 236 9.25 7.59 9.43
CA GLY A 236 10.05 8.83 9.35
C GLY A 236 9.46 10.01 10.14
N MET A 237 8.36 9.82 10.91
CA MET A 237 7.72 10.89 11.68
C MET A 237 7.50 10.51 13.16
N PRO A 238 7.41 11.50 14.09
CA PRO A 238 7.06 11.24 15.47
C PRO A 238 5.61 10.77 15.62
N PRO A 239 5.29 9.87 16.60
CA PRO A 239 3.92 9.40 16.83
C PRO A 239 2.94 10.52 17.19
N ALA A 240 3.39 11.60 17.88
CA ALA A 240 2.55 12.76 18.16
C ALA A 240 2.08 13.49 16.89
N GLN A 241 2.98 13.64 15.92
CA GLN A 241 2.65 14.23 14.61
C GLN A 241 1.66 13.34 13.86
N TRP A 242 1.89 12.04 13.86
CA TRP A 242 0.98 11.07 13.24
C TRP A 242 -0.43 11.13 13.83
N LEU A 243 -0.55 11.11 15.17
CA LEU A 243 -1.85 11.25 15.84
C LEU A 243 -2.55 12.56 15.49
N ARG A 244 -1.80 13.68 15.45
CA ARG A 244 -2.35 14.98 15.05
C ARG A 244 -2.90 14.96 13.63
N LEU A 245 -2.14 14.40 12.68
CA LEU A 245 -2.56 14.31 11.27
C LEU A 245 -3.78 13.41 11.09
N ARG A 246 -3.88 12.31 11.82
CA ARG A 246 -5.08 11.46 11.84
C ARG A 246 -6.32 12.24 12.28
N ARG A 247 -6.21 13.02 13.36
CA ARG A 247 -7.31 13.87 13.84
C ARG A 247 -7.70 14.94 12.82
N LEU A 248 -6.73 15.58 12.17
CA LEU A 248 -7.00 16.57 11.12
C LEU A 248 -7.73 15.95 9.92
N ASN A 249 -7.33 14.78 9.49
CA ASN A 249 -8.01 14.06 8.40
C ASN A 249 -9.43 13.62 8.79
N GLY A 250 -9.65 13.22 10.05
CA GLY A 250 -10.97 12.92 10.56
C GLY A 250 -11.88 14.14 10.56
N ALA A 251 -11.41 15.26 11.12
CA ALA A 251 -12.15 16.53 11.10
C ALA A 251 -12.47 17.00 9.67
N ARG A 252 -11.51 16.90 8.76
CA ARG A 252 -11.72 17.21 7.34
C ARG A 252 -12.82 16.35 6.72
N ARG A 253 -12.79 15.03 6.96
CA ARG A 253 -13.80 14.10 6.46
C ARG A 253 -15.20 14.49 6.95
N ASP A 254 -15.36 14.79 8.23
CA ASP A 254 -16.64 15.13 8.83
C ASP A 254 -17.19 16.47 8.29
N LEU A 255 -16.30 17.44 8.07
CA LEU A 255 -16.68 18.72 7.41
C LEU A 255 -17.14 18.51 5.97
N LEU A 256 -16.47 17.65 5.19
CA LEU A 256 -16.84 17.36 3.80
C LEU A 256 -18.16 16.58 3.70
N ASN A 257 -18.43 15.69 4.65
CA ASN A 257 -19.65 14.89 4.69
C ASN A 257 -20.84 15.64 5.28
N GLY A 258 -20.66 16.87 5.75
CA GLY A 258 -21.73 17.64 6.43
C GLY A 258 -22.18 17.02 7.76
N ALA A 259 -21.35 16.17 8.35
CA ALA A 259 -21.69 15.34 9.53
C ALA A 259 -21.55 16.10 10.85
N GLY A 260 -21.80 17.38 10.91
CA GLY A 260 -21.84 18.01 12.21
C GLY A 260 -21.58 19.51 12.26
N GLY A 261 -22.58 20.29 12.30
CA GLY A 261 -22.58 21.62 12.86
C GLY A 261 -21.52 22.59 12.29
N THR A 262 -20.98 23.41 13.15
CA THR A 262 -19.96 24.42 12.83
C THR A 262 -18.56 23.81 12.80
N VAL A 263 -17.61 24.48 12.13
CA VAL A 263 -16.18 24.11 12.14
C VAL A 263 -15.64 23.99 13.57
N ALA A 264 -16.10 24.84 14.49
CA ALA A 264 -15.69 24.80 15.89
C ALA A 264 -16.17 23.51 16.60
N GLU A 265 -17.40 23.08 16.36
CA GLU A 265 -17.94 21.84 16.94
C GLU A 265 -17.19 20.62 16.42
N VAL A 266 -16.93 20.54 15.12
CA VAL A 266 -16.11 19.47 14.53
C VAL A 266 -14.70 19.48 15.11
N ALA A 267 -14.07 20.64 15.23
CA ALA A 267 -12.74 20.76 15.82
C ALA A 267 -12.71 20.27 17.29
N MET A 268 -13.71 20.63 18.10
CA MET A 268 -13.85 20.12 19.48
C MET A 268 -14.03 18.61 19.53
N GLN A 269 -14.86 18.05 18.66
CA GLN A 269 -15.10 16.61 18.55
C GLN A 269 -13.81 15.84 18.27
N TRP A 270 -12.91 16.42 17.46
CA TRP A 270 -11.60 15.86 17.16
C TRP A 270 -10.50 16.31 18.11
N SER A 271 -10.86 16.80 19.30
CA SER A 271 -9.93 17.21 20.38
C SER A 271 -8.95 18.32 19.96
N PHE A 272 -9.42 19.31 19.20
CA PHE A 272 -8.73 20.56 18.97
C PHE A 272 -9.33 21.64 19.86
N TRP A 273 -8.65 21.96 20.97
CA TRP A 273 -9.14 22.88 22.01
C TRP A 273 -8.63 24.31 21.89
N HIS A 274 -7.66 24.57 20.99
CA HIS A 274 -7.06 25.87 20.78
C HIS A 274 -7.12 26.22 19.29
N PHE A 275 -7.75 27.31 18.99
CA PHE A 275 -7.89 27.91 17.66
C PHE A 275 -6.87 29.01 17.47
#